data_84dda9f131a483c6fa446eaee0c3835e
#
_entry.id   84dda9f131a483c6fa446eaee0c3835e
#
_cell.length_a   1.000
_cell.length_b   1.000
_cell.length_c   1.000
_cell.angle_alpha   90.00
_cell.angle_beta   90.00
_cell.angle_gamma   90.00
#
_symmetry.space_group_name_H-M   'P 1'
#
loop_
_entity.id
_entity.type
_entity.pdbx_description
1 polymer ?
#
loop_
_entity_poly.entity_id
_entity_poly.type
_entity_poly.pdbx_seq_one_letter_code
_entity_poly.pdbx_strand_id
1 'polypeptide(L)'
;AYVEHPTPAYSPAEVVDFYTDGGFTHGCSPDHIIFSCDSSNPPAESQTEDTLFRYNVTLENAREFLRLTNEAGRPFEPLGAVQGWSPKSMAAAAKSLEDMGYRYLAIGGLVPLKVEQIHEVLLELRATIKPETNIH
;
A
#
# COMPACT_ATOMS: atom_id res chain seq x y z
N ALA A 1 -8.62 6.69 -1.84
CA ALA A 1 -8.66 5.52 -2.71
C ALA A 1 -9.42 5.82 -3.98
N TYR A 2 -8.83 5.51 -5.14
CA TYR A 2 -9.38 5.86 -6.44
C TYR A 2 -9.92 4.63 -7.13
N VAL A 3 -11.22 4.59 -7.34
CA VAL A 3 -11.89 3.47 -7.99
C VAL A 3 -12.13 3.75 -9.47
N GLU A 4 -12.33 5.00 -9.87
CA GLU A 4 -12.87 5.35 -11.19
C GLU A 4 -11.93 6.18 -12.07
N HIS A 5 -10.79 6.66 -11.56
CA HIS A 5 -9.86 7.49 -12.36
C HIS A 5 -8.58 6.73 -12.68
N PRO A 6 -8.06 6.85 -13.90
CA PRO A 6 -6.79 6.23 -14.28
C PRO A 6 -5.58 6.80 -13.53
N THR A 7 -5.72 8.00 -12.96
CA THR A 7 -4.68 8.63 -12.14
C THR A 7 -5.25 9.05 -10.79
N PRO A 8 -4.46 9.02 -9.72
CA PRO A 8 -4.87 9.55 -8.41
C PRO A 8 -5.33 11.00 -8.51
N ALA A 9 -6.45 11.35 -7.84
CA ALA A 9 -6.98 12.72 -7.83
C ALA A 9 -6.08 13.69 -7.01
N TYR A 10 -5.20 13.15 -6.14
CA TYR A 10 -4.25 13.93 -5.35
C TYR A 10 -2.84 13.41 -5.60
N SER A 11 -1.91 14.33 -5.78
CA SER A 11 -0.48 14.01 -5.84
C SER A 11 0.07 13.65 -4.44
N PRO A 12 1.18 12.92 -4.36
CA PRO A 12 1.85 12.70 -3.08
C PRO A 12 2.20 13.99 -2.33
N ALA A 13 2.52 15.08 -3.04
CA ALA A 13 2.81 16.38 -2.44
C ALA A 13 1.60 16.98 -1.72
N GLU A 14 0.43 17.02 -2.38
CA GLU A 14 -0.81 17.50 -1.79
C GLU A 14 -1.21 16.70 -0.54
N VAL A 15 -0.93 15.39 -0.55
CA VAL A 15 -1.23 14.53 0.60
C VAL A 15 -0.26 14.76 1.76
N VAL A 16 1.03 15.02 1.49
CA VAL A 16 2.00 15.41 2.52
C VAL A 16 1.61 16.73 3.15
N ASP A 17 1.25 17.74 2.35
CA ASP A 17 0.80 19.03 2.84
C ASP A 17 -0.46 18.89 3.71
N PHE A 18 -1.44 18.11 3.26
CA PHE A 18 -2.67 17.84 4.01
C PHE A 18 -2.39 17.22 5.40
N TYR A 19 -1.53 16.21 5.49
CA TYR A 19 -1.20 15.60 6.77
C TYR A 19 -0.38 16.52 7.67
N THR A 20 0.50 17.33 7.08
CA THR A 20 1.32 18.29 7.82
C THR A 20 0.46 19.42 8.39
N ASP A 21 -0.36 20.05 7.56
CA ASP A 21 -1.21 21.17 7.96
C ASP A 21 -2.30 20.74 8.96
N GLY A 22 -2.80 19.53 8.81
CA GLY A 22 -3.78 18.94 9.73
C GLY A 22 -3.20 18.49 11.07
N GLY A 23 -1.87 18.50 11.25
CA GLY A 23 -1.21 18.07 12.49
C GLY A 23 -1.40 16.58 12.79
N PHE A 24 -1.50 15.74 11.76
CA PHE A 24 -1.67 14.29 11.92
C PHE A 24 -0.40 13.64 12.47
N THR A 25 -0.55 12.63 13.31
CA THR A 25 0.58 11.84 13.82
C THR A 25 1.06 10.77 12.84
N HIS A 26 0.18 10.33 11.96
CA HIS A 26 0.44 9.32 10.94
C HIS A 26 -0.23 9.72 9.63
N GLY A 27 0.38 9.36 8.50
CA GLY A 27 -0.17 9.65 7.17
C GLY A 27 0.09 8.48 6.20
N CYS A 28 -0.94 8.06 5.47
CA CYS A 28 -0.85 6.97 4.51
C CYS A 28 -0.51 7.50 3.11
N SER A 29 0.40 6.83 2.41
CA SER A 29 0.69 7.14 1.02
C SER A 29 -0.54 6.99 0.12
N PRO A 30 -0.71 7.83 -0.92
CA PRO A 30 -1.81 7.66 -1.87
C PRO A 30 -1.71 6.30 -2.58
N ASP A 31 -2.82 5.59 -2.63
CA ASP A 31 -2.90 4.28 -3.25
C ASP A 31 -3.97 4.21 -4.35
N HIS A 32 -3.90 3.23 -5.20
CA HIS A 32 -4.93 2.89 -6.17
C HIS A 32 -5.50 1.51 -5.83
N ILE A 33 -6.75 1.48 -5.32
CA ILE A 33 -7.33 0.27 -4.77
C ILE A 33 -7.42 -0.85 -5.80
N ILE A 34 -7.03 -2.06 -5.37
CA ILE A 34 -7.24 -3.32 -6.07
C ILE A 34 -8.25 -4.14 -5.25
N PHE A 35 -9.44 -4.37 -5.80
CA PHE A 35 -10.50 -5.13 -5.13
C PHE A 35 -10.46 -6.63 -5.44
N SER A 36 -9.72 -7.05 -6.46
CA SER A 36 -9.62 -8.44 -6.90
C SER A 36 -8.45 -9.13 -6.20
N CYS A 37 -8.61 -9.50 -4.93
CA CYS A 37 -7.66 -10.37 -4.28
C CYS A 37 -8.20 -11.79 -4.27
N ASP A 38 -7.53 -12.71 -4.97
CA ASP A 38 -7.90 -14.12 -5.02
C ASP A 38 -6.80 -14.97 -4.40
N SER A 39 -7.11 -15.60 -3.27
CA SER A 39 -6.23 -16.53 -2.57
C SER A 39 -6.25 -17.94 -3.17
N SER A 40 -7.29 -18.28 -3.97
CA SER A 40 -7.53 -19.63 -4.48
C SER A 40 -6.94 -19.89 -5.87
N ASN A 41 -6.59 -18.85 -6.62
CA ASN A 41 -6.10 -18.95 -8.00
C ASN A 41 -4.60 -18.69 -8.11
N PRO A 42 -3.91 -19.31 -9.10
CA PRO A 42 -2.54 -18.94 -9.41
C PRO A 42 -2.44 -17.41 -9.64
N PRO A 43 -1.40 -16.75 -9.14
CA PRO A 43 -1.25 -15.29 -9.24
C PRO A 43 -1.38 -14.71 -10.66
N ALA A 44 -1.13 -15.53 -11.67
CA ALA A 44 -1.17 -15.15 -13.08
C ALA A 44 -2.59 -14.90 -13.62
N GLU A 45 -3.62 -15.52 -13.04
CA GLU A 45 -5.02 -15.40 -13.53
C GLU A 45 -5.71 -14.14 -13.00
N SER A 46 -5.28 -13.64 -11.84
CA SER A 46 -5.81 -12.40 -11.24
C SER A 46 -5.02 -11.15 -11.65
N GLN A 47 -3.91 -11.32 -12.35
CA GLN A 47 -3.07 -10.22 -12.83
C GLN A 47 -3.57 -9.72 -14.18
N THR A 48 -4.30 -8.60 -14.16
CA THR A 48 -4.73 -7.87 -15.36
C THR A 48 -3.82 -6.65 -15.58
N GLU A 49 -3.90 -6.04 -16.77
CA GLU A 49 -3.19 -4.77 -17.04
C GLU A 49 -3.62 -3.68 -16.06
N ASP A 50 -4.91 -3.62 -15.72
CA ASP A 50 -5.44 -2.65 -14.76
C ASP A 50 -4.91 -2.89 -13.34
N THR A 51 -4.91 -4.14 -12.86
CA THR A 51 -4.38 -4.44 -11.53
C THR A 51 -2.87 -4.17 -11.44
N LEU A 52 -2.13 -4.47 -12.49
CA LEU A 52 -0.70 -4.19 -12.57
C LEU A 52 -0.41 -2.68 -12.60
N PHE A 53 -1.20 -1.93 -13.37
CA PHE A 53 -1.12 -0.47 -13.39
C PHE A 53 -1.37 0.12 -11.99
N ARG A 54 -2.46 -0.27 -11.31
CA ARG A 54 -2.81 0.19 -9.95
C ARG A 54 -1.72 -0.14 -8.94
N TYR A 55 -1.17 -1.34 -9.03
CA TYR A 55 -0.06 -1.80 -8.19
C TYR A 55 1.18 -0.91 -8.35
N ASN A 56 1.61 -0.67 -9.60
CA ASN A 56 2.78 0.12 -9.90
C ASN A 56 2.60 1.58 -9.47
N VAL A 57 1.46 2.20 -9.80
CA VAL A 57 1.14 3.58 -9.37
C VAL A 57 1.15 3.71 -7.85
N THR A 58 0.62 2.73 -7.12
CA THR A 58 0.63 2.73 -5.66
C THR A 58 2.07 2.73 -5.12
N LEU A 59 2.95 1.89 -5.67
CA LEU A 59 4.37 1.85 -5.25
C LEU A 59 5.15 3.10 -5.65
N GLU A 60 4.89 3.68 -6.81
CA GLU A 60 5.50 4.94 -7.25
C GLU A 60 5.08 6.11 -6.34
N ASN A 61 3.79 6.22 -6.05
CA ASN A 61 3.26 7.20 -5.12
C ASN A 61 3.85 7.04 -3.72
N ALA A 62 3.98 5.81 -3.24
CA ALA A 62 4.58 5.55 -1.93
C ALA A 62 6.05 6.01 -1.88
N ARG A 63 6.82 5.76 -2.93
CA ARG A 63 8.22 6.21 -3.02
C ARG A 63 8.32 7.73 -2.94
N GLU A 64 7.53 8.43 -3.72
CA GLU A 64 7.53 9.89 -3.75
C GLU A 64 6.99 10.49 -2.44
N PHE A 65 5.93 9.92 -1.88
CA PHE A 65 5.37 10.33 -0.59
C PHE A 65 6.40 10.22 0.54
N LEU A 66 7.13 9.11 0.62
CA LEU A 66 8.17 8.93 1.63
C LEU A 66 9.32 9.93 1.45
N ARG A 67 9.75 10.17 0.19
CA ARG A 67 10.78 11.15 -0.13
C ARG A 67 10.37 12.55 0.35
N LEU A 68 9.18 13.01 -0.02
CA LEU A 68 8.64 14.31 0.35
C LEU A 68 8.43 14.45 1.88
N THR A 69 7.93 13.41 2.53
CA THR A 69 7.77 13.41 4.00
C THR A 69 9.13 13.55 4.71
N ASN A 70 10.16 12.89 4.21
CA ASN A 70 11.53 13.01 4.77
C ASN A 70 12.12 14.41 4.52
N GLU A 71 11.94 14.98 3.33
CA GLU A 71 12.38 16.35 3.00
C GLU A 71 11.69 17.41 3.85
N ALA A 72 10.42 17.20 4.21
CA ALA A 72 9.67 18.04 5.14
C ALA A 72 10.07 17.85 6.61
N GLY A 73 11.07 17.01 6.91
CA GLY A 73 11.53 16.75 8.28
C GLY A 73 10.67 15.74 9.05
N ARG A 74 9.90 14.90 8.37
CA ARG A 74 9.00 13.88 8.95
C ARG A 74 8.02 14.46 9.97
N PRO A 75 7.12 15.35 9.56
CA PRO A 75 6.13 15.95 10.46
C PRO A 75 5.11 14.92 11.01
N PHE A 76 5.00 13.76 10.37
CA PHE A 76 4.19 12.61 10.78
C PHE A 76 4.91 11.30 10.45
N GLU A 77 4.45 10.18 11.00
CA GLU A 77 4.94 8.84 10.64
C GLU A 77 4.27 8.38 9.34
N PRO A 78 5.06 8.14 8.25
CA PRO A 78 4.51 7.69 6.98
C PRO A 78 4.16 6.19 7.01
N LEU A 79 2.93 5.86 6.57
CA LEU A 79 2.48 4.50 6.32
C LEU A 79 2.53 4.23 4.81
N GLY A 80 3.18 3.13 4.42
CA GLY A 80 3.15 2.65 3.04
C GLY A 80 1.88 1.86 2.75
N ALA A 81 1.08 2.29 1.78
CA ALA A 81 -0.11 1.58 1.37
C ALA A 81 0.25 0.31 0.58
N VAL A 82 -0.23 -0.84 1.06
CA VAL A 82 -0.05 -2.14 0.41
C VAL A 82 -1.30 -2.47 -0.41
N GLN A 83 -1.11 -2.70 -1.70
CA GLN A 83 -2.15 -3.18 -2.61
C GLN A 83 -1.64 -4.40 -3.37
N GLY A 84 -2.54 -5.30 -3.78
CA GLY A 84 -2.21 -6.48 -4.56
C GLY A 84 -3.45 -7.28 -4.91
N TRP A 85 -3.29 -8.27 -5.78
CA TRP A 85 -4.35 -9.15 -6.29
C TRP A 85 -4.27 -10.59 -5.74
N SER A 86 -3.30 -10.85 -4.88
CA SER A 86 -3.11 -12.14 -4.20
C SER A 86 -2.28 -11.94 -2.92
N PRO A 87 -2.29 -12.91 -1.98
CA PRO A 87 -1.42 -12.86 -0.81
C PRO A 87 0.05 -12.62 -1.17
N LYS A 88 0.57 -13.30 -2.21
CA LYS A 88 1.96 -13.15 -2.67
C LYS A 88 2.26 -11.78 -3.26
N SER A 89 1.35 -11.22 -4.09
CA SER A 89 1.56 -9.88 -4.64
C SER A 89 1.50 -8.80 -3.57
N MET A 90 0.63 -8.96 -2.58
CA MET A 90 0.58 -8.06 -1.41
C MET A 90 1.85 -8.17 -0.56
N ALA A 91 2.36 -9.37 -0.33
CA ALA A 91 3.63 -9.59 0.36
C ALA A 91 4.82 -8.98 -0.41
N ALA A 92 4.84 -9.10 -1.74
CA ALA A 92 5.85 -8.46 -2.58
C ALA A 92 5.77 -6.92 -2.52
N ALA A 93 4.57 -6.34 -2.51
CA ALA A 93 4.38 -4.89 -2.31
C ALA A 93 4.90 -4.46 -0.93
N ALA A 94 4.53 -5.18 0.12
CA ALA A 94 4.98 -4.91 1.49
C ALA A 94 6.50 -4.94 1.61
N LYS A 95 7.15 -5.94 0.98
CA LYS A 95 8.61 -6.03 0.94
C LYS A 95 9.23 -4.85 0.19
N SER A 96 8.66 -4.45 -0.94
CA SER A 96 9.12 -3.28 -1.70
C SER A 96 9.03 -1.99 -0.88
N LEU A 97 7.94 -1.79 -0.13
CA LEU A 97 7.77 -0.64 0.76
C LEU A 97 8.77 -0.66 1.92
N GLU A 98 9.02 -1.82 2.51
CA GLU A 98 10.04 -1.99 3.55
C GLU A 98 11.45 -1.65 3.02
N ASP A 99 11.77 -2.09 1.80
CA ASP A 99 13.06 -1.79 1.14
C ASP A 99 13.20 -0.30 0.76
N MET A 100 12.09 0.43 0.56
CA MET A 100 12.09 1.89 0.43
C MET A 100 12.38 2.60 1.75
N GLY A 101 12.17 1.94 2.91
CA GLY A 101 12.41 2.50 4.24
C GLY A 101 11.16 2.72 5.09
N TYR A 102 10.00 2.25 4.66
CA TYR A 102 8.80 2.25 5.49
C TYR A 102 8.96 1.28 6.68
N ARG A 103 8.52 1.73 7.85
CA ARG A 103 8.44 0.94 9.08
C ARG A 103 7.00 0.63 9.49
N TYR A 104 6.06 1.24 8.81
CA TYR A 104 4.64 1.11 9.04
C TYR A 104 3.93 0.88 7.71
N LEU A 105 3.11 -0.19 7.63
CA LEU A 105 2.39 -0.57 6.42
C LEU A 105 0.88 -0.54 6.67
N ALA A 106 0.13 0.04 5.76
CA ALA A 106 -1.32 0.02 5.76
C ALA A 106 -1.83 -0.96 4.70
N ILE A 107 -2.53 -2.01 5.13
CA ILE A 107 -2.98 -3.06 4.22
C ILE A 107 -4.33 -2.68 3.62
N GLY A 108 -4.34 -2.41 2.32
CA GLY A 108 -5.55 -2.08 1.57
C GLY A 108 -6.21 -3.29 0.93
N GLY A 109 -7.41 -3.07 0.34
CA GLY A 109 -8.11 -4.08 -0.45
C GLY A 109 -8.74 -5.24 0.32
N LEU A 110 -8.75 -5.22 1.66
CA LEU A 110 -9.24 -6.34 2.48
C LEU A 110 -10.76 -6.37 2.68
N VAL A 111 -11.46 -5.26 2.45
CA VAL A 111 -12.90 -5.12 2.76
C VAL A 111 -13.79 -6.20 2.09
N PRO A 112 -13.58 -6.57 0.81
CA PRO A 112 -14.40 -7.60 0.17
C PRO A 112 -14.01 -9.04 0.54
N LEU A 113 -12.91 -9.23 1.30
CA LEU A 113 -12.37 -10.56 1.60
C LEU A 113 -13.07 -11.21 2.79
N LYS A 114 -13.14 -12.54 2.78
CA LYS A 114 -13.53 -13.34 3.94
C LYS A 114 -12.39 -13.40 4.95
N VAL A 115 -12.73 -13.70 6.21
CA VAL A 115 -11.77 -13.77 7.32
C VAL A 115 -10.62 -14.73 7.03
N GLU A 116 -10.91 -15.87 6.41
CA GLU A 116 -9.90 -16.88 6.05
C GLU A 116 -8.90 -16.32 5.03
N GLN A 117 -9.38 -15.58 4.03
CA GLN A 117 -8.53 -14.93 3.02
C GLN A 117 -7.68 -13.82 3.62
N ILE A 118 -8.25 -13.02 4.54
CA ILE A 118 -7.50 -12.00 5.28
C ILE A 118 -6.37 -12.67 6.08
N HIS A 119 -6.67 -13.78 6.75
CA HIS A 119 -5.67 -14.53 7.51
C HIS A 119 -4.53 -15.04 6.62
N GLU A 120 -4.83 -15.58 5.44
CA GLU A 120 -3.82 -16.02 4.47
C GLU A 120 -2.92 -14.84 4.01
N VAL A 121 -3.52 -13.69 3.71
CA VAL A 121 -2.77 -12.48 3.37
C VAL A 121 -1.82 -12.08 4.50
N LEU A 122 -2.31 -12.01 5.73
CA LEU A 122 -1.51 -11.60 6.88
C LEU A 122 -0.39 -12.60 7.20
N LEU A 123 -0.61 -13.91 7.03
CA LEU A 123 0.42 -14.93 7.20
C LEU A 123 1.54 -14.77 6.15
N GLU A 124 1.18 -14.59 4.89
CA GLU A 124 2.15 -14.41 3.79
C GLU A 124 2.96 -13.10 3.98
N LEU A 125 2.29 -12.01 4.38
CA LEU A 125 2.94 -10.76 4.72
C LEU A 125 3.95 -10.94 5.85
N ARG A 126 3.54 -11.55 6.97
CA ARG A 126 4.43 -11.77 8.12
C ARG A 126 5.59 -12.71 7.85
N ALA A 127 5.43 -13.67 6.95
CA ALA A 127 6.52 -14.52 6.49
C ALA A 127 7.56 -13.77 5.63
N THR A 128 7.17 -12.64 5.04
CA THR A 128 7.98 -11.91 4.05
C THR A 128 8.66 -10.67 4.61
N ILE A 129 7.98 -9.92 5.49
CA ILE A 129 8.49 -8.68 6.10
C ILE A 129 9.16 -8.93 7.45
N LYS A 130 9.94 -7.96 7.92
CA LYS A 130 10.61 -8.05 9.21
C LYS A 130 9.62 -8.03 10.38
N PRO A 131 9.95 -8.70 11.50
CA PRO A 131 9.09 -8.71 12.70
C PRO A 131 8.78 -7.32 13.27
N GLU A 132 9.75 -6.40 13.19
CA GLU A 132 9.63 -5.03 13.69
C GLU A 132 8.80 -4.09 12.78
N THR A 133 8.46 -4.50 11.56
CA THR A 133 7.61 -3.71 10.67
C THR A 133 6.16 -3.78 11.16
N ASN A 134 5.59 -2.62 11.48
CA ASN A 134 4.21 -2.51 11.95
C ASN A 134 3.21 -2.67 10.80
N ILE A 135 2.07 -3.26 11.10
CA ILE A 135 0.94 -3.44 10.17
C ILE A 135 -0.30 -2.78 10.77
N HIS A 136 -0.98 -2.02 9.92
CA HIS A 136 -2.27 -1.38 10.21
C HIS A 136 -3.33 -1.91 9.26
#